data_a9d7ffdbdfecbae09d6121d02d5ad59c
#
_entry.id   a9d7ffdbdfecbae09d6121d02d5ad59c
#
_cell.length_a   1.000
_cell.length_b   1.000
_cell.length_c   1.000
_cell.angle_alpha   90.00
_cell.angle_beta   90.00
_cell.angle_gamma   90.00
#
_symmetry.space_group_name_H-M   'P 1'
#
loop_
_entity.id
_entity.type
_entity.pdbx_description
1 polymer ?
#
loop_
_entity_poly.entity_id
_entity_poly.type
_entity_poly.pdbx_seq_one_letter_code
_entity_poly.pdbx_strand_id
1 'polypeptide(L)'
;GAKKACEPLHIQWNASNNNIKVINTTAEDLKGAIAKATIYDLNGKEVPVYGQTKQVDVAASNIAEAFSLNFNPFNLAYGKKAVASSSAGASKSASMVTDGGAGSRWESAYSDPQWIYIDLGKKEKIEKVILKWEAACAKKYELQVSNDAQEWKTVYANKDGRGGTEQIELEPVTARYVKLAGISRATQFGYSLFEFEIYGEKPKEIKELTPLHFIKLELTDVKGNLISENFYWRNGVNDLDYTLLNTLPEADLSCRLVDKSMSDGK
;
A
#
# COMPACT_ATOMS: atom_id res chain seq x y z
N GLY A 1 24.27 2.22 7.45
CA GLY A 1 24.09 1.58 6.16
C GLY A 1 24.69 0.19 6.07
N ALA A 2 25.92 0.04 5.55
CA ALA A 2 26.48 -1.26 5.19
C ALA A 2 26.58 -2.28 6.35
N LYS A 3 26.89 -1.86 7.57
CA LYS A 3 26.99 -2.77 8.73
C LYS A 3 25.68 -3.53 8.98
N LYS A 4 24.53 -2.86 8.95
CA LYS A 4 23.21 -3.49 9.17
C LYS A 4 22.80 -4.42 8.03
N ALA A 5 23.18 -4.10 6.79
CA ALA A 5 22.92 -4.95 5.63
C ALA A 5 23.73 -6.26 5.64
N CYS A 6 24.80 -6.33 6.43
CA CYS A 6 25.63 -7.52 6.59
C CYS A 6 25.30 -8.33 7.85
N GLU A 7 24.29 -7.96 8.63
CA GLU A 7 23.84 -8.75 9.77
C GLU A 7 23.28 -10.10 9.29
N PRO A 8 23.68 -11.24 9.89
CA PRO A 8 23.26 -12.57 9.44
C PRO A 8 21.74 -12.78 9.54
N LEU A 9 21.11 -12.15 10.51
CA LEU A 9 19.66 -12.06 10.67
C LEU A 9 19.26 -10.59 10.62
N HIS A 10 18.46 -10.19 9.65
CA HIS A 10 18.00 -8.81 9.57
C HIS A 10 16.60 -8.67 8.98
N ILE A 11 15.95 -7.58 9.36
CA ILE A 11 14.64 -7.18 8.85
C ILE A 11 14.78 -5.96 7.95
N GLN A 12 14.11 -5.96 6.80
CA GLN A 12 14.16 -4.83 5.85
C GLN A 12 12.82 -4.53 5.21
N TRP A 13 12.64 -3.28 4.80
CA TRP A 13 11.54 -2.81 4.00
C TRP A 13 11.95 -2.73 2.52
N ASN A 14 11.09 -3.25 1.65
CA ASN A 14 11.22 -3.09 0.21
C ASN A 14 10.30 -1.95 -0.25
N ALA A 15 10.89 -0.83 -0.66
CA ALA A 15 10.14 0.37 -1.06
C ALA A 15 9.29 0.16 -2.32
N SER A 16 9.65 -0.77 -3.21
CA SER A 16 8.93 -0.98 -4.48
C SER A 16 7.55 -1.60 -4.32
N ASN A 17 7.33 -2.36 -3.23
CA ASN A 17 6.07 -3.08 -2.98
C ASN A 17 5.62 -3.04 -1.52
N ASN A 18 6.28 -2.22 -0.69
CA ASN A 18 6.04 -2.07 0.75
C ASN A 18 6.16 -3.36 1.58
N ASN A 19 6.77 -4.40 1.04
CA ASN A 19 6.95 -5.65 1.77
C ASN A 19 8.03 -5.55 2.84
N ILE A 20 7.73 -6.13 4.00
CA ILE A 20 8.70 -6.36 5.07
C ILE A 20 9.21 -7.78 4.93
N LYS A 21 10.53 -7.90 4.79
CA LYS A 21 11.22 -9.17 4.64
C LYS A 21 12.17 -9.40 5.81
N VAL A 22 12.27 -10.66 6.22
CA VAL A 22 13.28 -11.13 7.16
C VAL A 22 14.26 -12.03 6.41
N ILE A 23 15.53 -11.69 6.48
CA ILE A 23 16.63 -12.41 5.82
C ILE A 23 17.38 -13.18 6.89
N ASN A 24 17.57 -14.46 6.66
CA ASN A 24 18.36 -15.37 7.48
C ASN A 24 19.49 -15.96 6.62
N THR A 25 20.72 -15.55 6.85
CA THR A 25 21.89 -16.10 6.17
C THR A 25 22.65 -17.12 7.04
N THR A 26 22.10 -17.46 8.22
CA THR A 26 22.69 -18.46 9.12
C THR A 26 22.36 -19.88 8.67
N ALA A 27 23.07 -20.86 9.23
CA ALA A 27 22.83 -22.29 9.02
C ALA A 27 21.67 -22.84 9.87
N GLU A 28 21.02 -22.01 10.71
CA GLU A 28 19.95 -22.42 11.62
C GLU A 28 18.63 -21.75 11.26
N ASP A 29 17.52 -22.45 11.49
CA ASP A 29 16.17 -21.89 11.34
C ASP A 29 15.89 -20.85 12.42
N LEU A 30 15.31 -19.72 12.04
CA LEU A 30 14.73 -18.76 12.95
C LEU A 30 13.24 -19.08 13.13
N LYS A 31 12.83 -19.49 14.32
CA LYS A 31 11.44 -19.88 14.64
C LYS A 31 10.79 -18.90 15.60
N GLY A 32 9.51 -18.59 15.35
CA GLY A 32 8.68 -17.81 16.25
C GLY A 32 9.10 -16.36 16.45
N ALA A 33 9.97 -15.82 15.60
CA ALA A 33 10.38 -14.43 15.69
C ALA A 33 9.22 -13.47 15.42
N ILE A 34 9.27 -12.29 16.03
CA ILE A 34 8.26 -11.25 15.83
C ILE A 34 8.85 -10.13 14.98
N ALA A 35 8.28 -9.95 13.80
CA ALA A 35 8.55 -8.82 12.93
C ALA A 35 7.53 -7.70 13.24
N LYS A 36 8.02 -6.51 13.58
CA LYS A 36 7.20 -5.33 13.90
C LYS A 36 7.61 -4.16 13.04
N ALA A 37 6.62 -3.45 12.49
CA ALA A 37 6.78 -2.15 11.88
C ALA A 37 5.98 -1.11 12.67
N THR A 38 6.66 -0.05 13.09
CA THR A 38 6.05 1.11 13.75
C THR A 38 6.20 2.31 12.82
N ILE A 39 5.10 3.02 12.59
CA ILE A 39 5.08 4.19 11.71
C ILE A 39 4.94 5.44 12.55
N TYR A 40 5.79 6.44 12.28
CA TYR A 40 5.78 7.73 12.94
C TYR A 40 5.52 8.84 11.92
N ASP A 41 4.71 9.83 12.33
CA ASP A 41 4.57 11.07 11.56
C ASP A 41 5.87 11.90 11.57
N LEU A 42 5.92 13.00 10.81
CA LEU A 42 7.08 13.88 10.76
C LEU A 42 7.51 14.42 12.13
N ASN A 43 6.58 14.54 13.08
CA ASN A 43 6.87 15.02 14.44
C ASN A 43 7.32 13.89 15.39
N GLY A 44 7.54 12.68 14.89
CA GLY A 44 7.95 11.52 15.68
C GLY A 44 6.81 10.90 16.50
N LYS A 45 5.56 11.26 16.23
CA LYS A 45 4.40 10.65 16.89
C LYS A 45 4.00 9.37 16.17
N GLU A 46 3.85 8.28 16.91
CA GLU A 46 3.36 7.02 16.37
C GLU A 46 1.94 7.16 15.80
N VAL A 47 1.72 6.54 14.63
CA VAL A 47 0.41 6.45 13.97
C VAL A 47 0.05 4.97 13.78
N PRO A 48 -0.56 4.33 14.81
CA PRO A 48 -0.69 2.88 14.93
C PRO A 48 -1.44 2.21 13.77
N VAL A 49 -2.39 2.90 13.14
CA VAL A 49 -3.20 2.36 12.02
C VAL A 49 -2.37 1.92 10.81
N TYR A 50 -1.16 2.46 10.67
CA TYR A 50 -0.22 2.10 9.59
C TYR A 50 0.82 1.06 10.04
N GLY A 51 0.94 0.81 11.35
CA GLY A 51 1.86 -0.18 11.90
C GLY A 51 1.32 -1.60 11.78
N GLN A 52 2.23 -2.59 11.85
CA GLN A 52 1.86 -4.00 11.83
C GLN A 52 2.87 -4.85 12.59
N THR A 53 2.38 -5.92 13.20
CA THR A 53 3.19 -6.92 13.90
C THR A 53 2.74 -8.31 13.46
N LYS A 54 3.72 -9.19 13.18
CA LYS A 54 3.43 -10.57 12.78
C LYS A 54 4.54 -11.51 13.23
N GLN A 55 4.17 -12.70 13.68
CA GLN A 55 5.11 -13.79 13.90
C GLN A 55 5.60 -14.34 12.56
N VAL A 56 6.88 -14.66 12.46
CA VAL A 56 7.53 -15.17 11.25
C VAL A 56 8.52 -16.27 11.60
N ASP A 57 8.49 -17.32 10.77
CA ASP A 57 9.52 -18.36 10.73
C ASP A 57 10.36 -18.18 9.46
N VAL A 58 11.66 -18.28 9.58
CA VAL A 58 12.58 -18.18 8.43
C VAL A 58 13.56 -19.33 8.47
N ALA A 59 13.52 -20.19 7.46
CA ALA A 59 14.46 -21.31 7.34
C ALA A 59 15.92 -20.82 7.21
N ALA A 60 16.85 -21.70 7.54
CA ALA A 60 18.30 -21.49 7.34
C ALA A 60 18.58 -21.06 5.90
N SER A 61 19.47 -20.09 5.72
CA SER A 61 19.89 -19.57 4.40
C SER A 61 18.72 -19.17 3.49
N ASN A 62 17.66 -18.54 4.05
CA ASN A 62 16.46 -18.21 3.32
C ASN A 62 15.92 -16.79 3.66
N ILE A 63 14.91 -16.37 2.89
CA ILE A 63 14.20 -15.11 3.05
C ILE A 63 12.72 -15.43 3.24
N ALA A 64 12.09 -14.80 4.23
CA ALA A 64 10.64 -14.84 4.41
C ALA A 64 10.03 -13.45 4.27
N GLU A 65 8.87 -13.39 3.64
CA GLU A 65 8.04 -12.21 3.63
C GLU A 65 7.14 -12.22 4.86
N ALA A 66 7.31 -11.23 5.74
CA ALA A 66 6.53 -11.14 6.96
C ALA A 66 5.13 -10.58 6.65
N PHE A 67 5.06 -9.40 6.06
CA PHE A 67 3.82 -8.70 5.68
C PHE A 67 4.12 -7.53 4.74
N SER A 68 3.07 -6.94 4.15
CA SER A 68 3.15 -5.68 3.42
C SER A 68 2.55 -4.54 4.24
N LEU A 69 3.21 -3.37 4.27
CA LEU A 69 2.67 -2.17 4.88
C LEU A 69 1.59 -1.55 3.97
N ASN A 70 0.45 -1.26 4.56
CA ASN A 70 -0.62 -0.53 3.88
C ASN A 70 -0.59 0.96 4.28
N PHE A 71 -0.11 1.82 3.40
CA PHE A 71 -0.12 3.27 3.61
C PHE A 71 -1.43 3.96 3.21
N ASN A 72 -2.42 3.18 2.79
CA ASN A 72 -3.78 3.64 2.49
C ASN A 72 -4.84 2.77 3.18
N PRO A 73 -4.84 2.68 4.53
CA PRO A 73 -5.70 1.77 5.28
C PRO A 73 -7.20 2.13 5.21
N PHE A 74 -7.53 3.32 4.68
CA PHE A 74 -8.90 3.77 4.48
C PHE A 74 -9.47 3.40 3.12
N ASN A 75 -8.64 2.92 2.20
CA ASN A 75 -9.09 2.39 0.93
C ASN A 75 -9.76 1.03 1.15
N LEU A 76 -11.08 1.00 1.13
CA LEU A 76 -11.90 -0.21 1.31
C LEU A 76 -11.64 -1.26 0.22
N ALA A 77 -11.11 -0.84 -0.94
CA ALA A 77 -10.80 -1.71 -2.07
C ALA A 77 -9.43 -2.38 -1.97
N TYR A 78 -8.52 -1.91 -1.09
CA TYR A 78 -7.15 -2.43 -1.02
C TYR A 78 -7.12 -3.93 -0.72
N GLY A 79 -6.45 -4.70 -1.59
CA GLY A 79 -6.32 -6.15 -1.49
C GLY A 79 -7.64 -6.93 -1.69
N LYS A 80 -8.72 -6.28 -2.16
CA LYS A 80 -10.00 -6.91 -2.42
C LYS A 80 -10.05 -7.58 -3.78
N LYS A 81 -10.97 -8.55 -3.91
CA LYS A 81 -11.18 -9.25 -5.17
C LYS A 81 -11.81 -8.31 -6.19
N ALA A 82 -11.17 -8.18 -7.34
CA ALA A 82 -11.70 -7.51 -8.51
C ALA A 82 -12.05 -8.52 -9.61
N VAL A 83 -13.11 -8.25 -10.36
CA VAL A 83 -13.57 -9.05 -11.51
C VAL A 83 -13.86 -8.11 -12.66
N ALA A 84 -13.41 -8.47 -13.85
CA ALA A 84 -13.59 -7.67 -15.05
C ALA A 84 -14.23 -8.47 -16.18
N SER A 85 -14.86 -7.77 -17.13
CA SER A 85 -15.42 -8.36 -18.36
C SER A 85 -14.35 -9.00 -19.24
N SER A 86 -13.14 -8.44 -19.23
CA SER A 86 -11.98 -8.94 -19.96
C SER A 86 -10.68 -8.44 -19.34
N SER A 87 -9.56 -9.03 -19.74
CA SER A 87 -8.21 -8.58 -19.44
C SER A 87 -7.30 -8.81 -20.64
N ALA A 88 -6.45 -7.85 -20.96
CA ALA A 88 -5.52 -7.91 -22.10
C ALA A 88 -4.31 -8.85 -21.87
N GLY A 89 -4.31 -9.62 -20.78
CA GLY A 89 -3.28 -10.59 -20.41
C GLY A 89 -3.14 -10.74 -18.89
N ALA A 90 -2.38 -11.74 -18.46
CA ALA A 90 -2.20 -12.05 -17.02
C ALA A 90 -1.59 -10.88 -16.23
N SER A 91 -0.63 -10.15 -16.83
CA SER A 91 0.00 -8.97 -16.21
C SER A 91 -0.89 -7.71 -16.21
N LYS A 92 -2.10 -7.81 -16.76
CA LYS A 92 -3.12 -6.76 -16.87
C LYS A 92 -4.45 -7.19 -16.26
N SER A 93 -4.39 -8.07 -15.29
CA SER A 93 -5.58 -8.66 -14.66
C SER A 93 -6.34 -7.65 -13.78
N ALA A 94 -7.61 -7.96 -13.52
CA ALA A 94 -8.47 -7.12 -12.67
C ALA A 94 -7.89 -6.88 -11.26
N SER A 95 -7.15 -7.83 -10.68
CA SER A 95 -6.55 -7.69 -9.35
C SER A 95 -5.53 -6.56 -9.21
N MET A 96 -4.99 -6.09 -10.34
CA MET A 96 -3.98 -5.02 -10.36
C MET A 96 -4.54 -3.65 -9.92
N VAL A 97 -5.88 -3.45 -9.96
CA VAL A 97 -6.48 -2.16 -9.55
C VAL A 97 -6.72 -2.03 -8.04
N THR A 98 -6.38 -3.06 -7.27
CA THR A 98 -6.57 -3.07 -5.81
C THR A 98 -5.30 -3.40 -5.05
N ASP A 99 -4.16 -3.53 -5.73
CA ASP A 99 -2.89 -3.97 -5.15
C ASP A 99 -2.06 -2.83 -4.51
N GLY A 100 -2.45 -1.57 -4.75
CA GLY A 100 -1.76 -0.37 -4.27
C GLY A 100 -0.46 -0.08 -5.03
N GLY A 101 -0.24 -0.73 -6.17
CA GLY A 101 0.95 -0.60 -6.99
C GLY A 101 0.87 0.55 -7.99
N ALA A 102 1.83 1.47 -7.97
CA ALA A 102 1.85 2.59 -8.92
C ALA A 102 2.16 2.18 -10.37
N GLY A 103 2.68 0.96 -10.59
CA GLY A 103 3.11 0.48 -11.91
C GLY A 103 2.29 -0.68 -12.47
N SER A 104 1.46 -1.31 -11.65
CA SER A 104 0.50 -2.35 -12.06
C SER A 104 -0.78 -1.72 -12.59
N ARG A 105 -1.47 -2.39 -13.51
CA ARG A 105 -2.74 -1.90 -14.02
C ARG A 105 -3.63 -3.01 -14.60
N TRP A 106 -4.92 -2.82 -14.56
CA TRP A 106 -5.85 -3.55 -15.40
C TRP A 106 -5.94 -2.90 -16.78
N GLU A 107 -6.06 -3.73 -17.81
CA GLU A 107 -6.36 -3.29 -19.17
C GLU A 107 -7.39 -4.24 -19.78
N SER A 108 -8.49 -3.71 -20.30
CA SER A 108 -9.55 -4.48 -20.94
C SER A 108 -9.22 -4.87 -22.38
N ALA A 109 -10.05 -5.70 -23.00
CA ALA A 109 -10.13 -5.81 -24.46
C ALA A 109 -10.48 -4.45 -25.10
N TYR A 110 -10.08 -4.27 -26.37
CA TYR A 110 -10.22 -3.02 -27.13
C TYR A 110 -11.60 -2.89 -27.77
N SER A 111 -12.63 -3.07 -26.98
CA SER A 111 -14.03 -2.99 -27.42
C SER A 111 -14.90 -2.31 -26.36
N ASP A 112 -16.08 -1.84 -26.76
CA ASP A 112 -17.11 -1.29 -25.89
C ASP A 112 -18.36 -2.19 -25.91
N PRO A 113 -19.08 -2.31 -24.79
CA PRO A 113 -18.72 -1.84 -23.45
C PRO A 113 -17.77 -2.81 -22.71
N GLN A 114 -17.11 -2.32 -21.68
CA GLN A 114 -16.33 -3.13 -20.72
C GLN A 114 -16.64 -2.71 -19.31
N TRP A 115 -16.38 -3.58 -18.35
CA TRP A 115 -16.61 -3.27 -16.93
C TRP A 115 -15.59 -3.96 -16.02
N ILE A 116 -15.42 -3.40 -14.85
CA ILE A 116 -14.69 -3.98 -13.74
C ILE A 116 -15.43 -3.67 -12.45
N TYR A 117 -15.56 -4.66 -11.54
CA TYR A 117 -16.10 -4.42 -10.22
C TYR A 117 -15.22 -4.99 -9.11
N ILE A 118 -15.38 -4.42 -7.92
CA ILE A 118 -14.67 -4.82 -6.70
C ILE A 118 -15.68 -5.42 -5.72
N ASP A 119 -15.37 -6.57 -5.14
CA ASP A 119 -16.09 -7.18 -4.02
C ASP A 119 -15.44 -6.75 -2.71
N LEU A 120 -16.07 -5.86 -1.97
CA LEU A 120 -15.59 -5.38 -0.66
C LEU A 120 -15.66 -6.47 0.43
N GLY A 121 -16.28 -7.62 0.14
CA GLY A 121 -16.44 -8.76 1.04
C GLY A 121 -17.65 -8.64 1.98
N LYS A 122 -18.08 -7.44 2.28
CA LYS A 122 -19.28 -7.10 3.08
C LYS A 122 -19.88 -5.77 2.59
N LYS A 123 -21.06 -5.44 3.10
CA LYS A 123 -21.65 -4.12 2.86
C LYS A 123 -20.86 -3.05 3.60
N GLU A 124 -20.43 -2.01 2.88
CA GLU A 124 -19.73 -0.86 3.41
C GLU A 124 -20.47 0.43 3.03
N LYS A 125 -20.40 1.45 3.85
CA LYS A 125 -20.84 2.80 3.51
C LYS A 125 -19.80 3.44 2.61
N ILE A 126 -20.18 3.82 1.41
CA ILE A 126 -19.32 4.36 0.36
C ILE A 126 -19.67 5.82 0.15
N GLU A 127 -18.69 6.70 0.18
CA GLU A 127 -18.87 8.15 0.04
C GLU A 127 -17.99 8.75 -1.07
N LYS A 128 -16.89 8.03 -1.44
CA LYS A 128 -15.96 8.51 -2.46
C LYS A 128 -15.33 7.36 -3.23
N VAL A 129 -15.11 7.59 -4.51
CA VAL A 129 -14.32 6.73 -5.41
C VAL A 129 -13.18 7.54 -6.02
N ILE A 130 -12.00 6.95 -6.12
CA ILE A 130 -10.88 7.51 -6.88
C ILE A 130 -10.50 6.52 -7.97
N LEU A 131 -10.53 6.98 -9.22
CA LEU A 131 -10.08 6.24 -10.39
C LEU A 131 -8.75 6.82 -10.85
N LYS A 132 -7.69 6.00 -10.85
CA LYS A 132 -6.39 6.38 -11.39
C LYS A 132 -6.21 5.72 -12.75
N TRP A 133 -6.55 6.48 -13.79
CA TRP A 133 -6.43 6.02 -15.16
C TRP A 133 -4.98 6.02 -15.64
N GLU A 134 -4.65 5.05 -16.47
CA GLU A 134 -3.53 5.13 -17.40
C GLU A 134 -3.95 6.02 -18.59
N ALA A 135 -3.14 6.17 -19.63
CA ALA A 135 -3.48 7.01 -20.78
C ALA A 135 -4.76 6.57 -21.51
N ALA A 136 -5.11 5.28 -21.46
CA ALA A 136 -6.30 4.71 -22.07
C ALA A 136 -7.47 4.68 -21.09
N CYS A 137 -8.28 5.73 -21.11
CA CYS A 137 -9.39 5.93 -20.19
C CYS A 137 -10.77 5.78 -20.85
N ALA A 138 -11.82 5.85 -20.02
CA ALA A 138 -13.20 5.94 -20.48
C ALA A 138 -13.54 7.37 -20.90
N LYS A 139 -14.22 7.54 -22.06
CA LYS A 139 -14.90 8.79 -22.44
C LYS A 139 -16.24 8.91 -21.77
N LYS A 140 -16.98 7.78 -21.71
CA LYS A 140 -18.26 7.69 -21.00
C LYS A 140 -18.26 6.48 -20.10
N TYR A 141 -18.66 6.65 -18.87
CA TYR A 141 -18.75 5.56 -17.89
C TYR A 141 -19.75 5.86 -16.80
N GLU A 142 -20.13 4.82 -16.06
CA GLU A 142 -20.95 4.89 -14.87
C GLU A 142 -20.24 4.19 -13.71
N LEU A 143 -20.45 4.70 -12.49
CA LEU A 143 -20.24 3.95 -11.27
C LEU A 143 -21.57 3.37 -10.84
N GLN A 144 -21.55 2.07 -10.58
CA GLN A 144 -22.72 1.30 -10.18
C GLN A 144 -22.41 0.54 -8.90
N VAL A 145 -23.42 0.33 -8.07
CA VAL A 145 -23.31 -0.44 -6.83
C VAL A 145 -24.30 -1.61 -6.82
N SER A 146 -23.95 -2.67 -6.08
CA SER A 146 -24.79 -3.85 -5.94
C SER A 146 -24.56 -4.53 -4.59
N ASN A 147 -25.51 -5.39 -4.18
CA ASN A 147 -25.35 -6.27 -3.01
C ASN A 147 -25.23 -7.75 -3.38
N ASP A 148 -25.44 -8.13 -4.64
CA ASP A 148 -25.43 -9.51 -5.14
C ASP A 148 -24.60 -9.70 -6.42
N ALA A 149 -24.01 -8.63 -6.94
CA ALA A 149 -23.28 -8.58 -8.22
C ALA A 149 -24.13 -8.95 -9.46
N GLN A 150 -25.44 -8.90 -9.34
CA GLN A 150 -26.41 -9.18 -10.43
C GLN A 150 -27.23 -7.94 -10.76
N GLU A 151 -27.89 -7.36 -9.77
CA GLU A 151 -28.64 -6.13 -9.92
C GLU A 151 -27.77 -4.94 -9.58
N TRP A 152 -27.66 -3.98 -10.53
CA TRP A 152 -26.78 -2.83 -10.43
C TRP A 152 -27.56 -1.53 -10.46
N LYS A 153 -27.27 -0.66 -9.50
CA LYS A 153 -27.81 0.69 -9.42
C LYS A 153 -26.73 1.70 -9.77
N THR A 154 -26.96 2.54 -10.78
CA THR A 154 -26.08 3.66 -11.10
C THR A 154 -26.14 4.72 -10.00
N VAL A 155 -24.99 5.11 -9.48
CA VAL A 155 -24.80 6.14 -8.45
C VAL A 155 -24.06 7.37 -8.98
N TYR A 156 -23.35 7.21 -10.11
CA TYR A 156 -22.65 8.32 -10.78
C TYR A 156 -22.53 8.02 -12.27
N ALA A 157 -22.59 9.07 -13.12
CA ALA A 157 -22.38 8.96 -14.55
C ALA A 157 -21.48 10.09 -15.06
N ASN A 158 -20.41 9.73 -15.76
CA ASN A 158 -19.53 10.67 -16.44
C ASN A 158 -19.71 10.56 -17.96
N LYS A 159 -20.00 11.69 -18.62
CA LYS A 159 -20.21 11.79 -20.08
C LYS A 159 -19.02 12.35 -20.83
N ASP A 160 -17.98 12.81 -20.12
CA ASP A 160 -16.81 13.47 -20.66
C ASP A 160 -15.54 13.17 -19.84
N GLY A 161 -15.24 11.88 -19.64
CA GLY A 161 -14.04 11.43 -18.92
C GLY A 161 -12.75 11.92 -19.60
N ARG A 162 -11.79 12.34 -18.79
CA ARG A 162 -10.52 12.94 -19.23
C ARG A 162 -9.30 12.13 -18.84
N GLY A 163 -9.48 11.06 -18.08
CA GLY A 163 -8.39 10.23 -17.56
C GLY A 163 -7.61 10.90 -16.41
N GLY A 164 -6.40 10.43 -16.16
CA GLY A 164 -5.62 10.87 -15.01
C GLY A 164 -6.23 10.38 -13.70
N THR A 165 -6.17 11.19 -12.64
CA THR A 165 -6.79 10.86 -11.35
C THR A 165 -8.11 11.59 -11.21
N GLU A 166 -9.19 10.84 -11.22
CA GLU A 166 -10.54 11.34 -11.02
C GLU A 166 -11.02 11.03 -9.59
N GLN A 167 -11.33 12.06 -8.80
CA GLN A 167 -11.92 11.93 -7.47
C GLN A 167 -13.43 12.22 -7.58
N ILE A 168 -14.24 11.26 -7.17
CA ILE A 168 -15.69 11.28 -7.35
C ILE A 168 -16.33 11.16 -5.97
N GLU A 169 -16.90 12.25 -5.49
CA GLU A 169 -17.72 12.24 -4.28
C GLU A 169 -19.11 11.70 -4.64
N LEU A 170 -19.64 10.84 -3.79
CA LEU A 170 -20.93 10.18 -3.95
C LEU A 170 -21.87 10.60 -2.81
N GLU A 171 -23.16 10.67 -3.12
CA GLU A 171 -24.15 10.58 -2.04
C GLU A 171 -23.95 9.26 -1.30
N PRO A 172 -23.86 9.27 0.04
CA PRO A 172 -23.54 8.08 0.81
C PRO A 172 -24.44 6.89 0.46
N VAL A 173 -23.84 5.79 0.05
CA VAL A 173 -24.55 4.58 -0.34
C VAL A 173 -23.95 3.36 0.33
N THR A 174 -24.78 2.41 0.77
CA THR A 174 -24.32 1.16 1.39
C THR A 174 -24.42 0.01 0.38
N ALA A 175 -23.27 -0.60 0.05
CA ALA A 175 -23.19 -1.70 -0.89
C ALA A 175 -21.98 -2.60 -0.63
N ARG A 176 -22.04 -3.82 -1.16
CA ARG A 176 -20.92 -4.77 -1.14
C ARG A 176 -20.04 -4.67 -2.39
N TYR A 177 -20.64 -4.39 -3.52
CA TYR A 177 -19.95 -4.35 -4.81
C TYR A 177 -19.99 -2.95 -5.41
N VAL A 178 -18.87 -2.53 -6.00
CA VAL A 178 -18.76 -1.27 -6.72
C VAL A 178 -18.19 -1.56 -8.11
N LYS A 179 -18.88 -1.11 -9.15
CA LYS A 179 -18.55 -1.37 -10.56
C LYS A 179 -18.29 -0.07 -11.31
N LEU A 180 -17.24 -0.07 -12.10
CA LEU A 180 -17.01 0.85 -13.19
C LEU A 180 -17.55 0.19 -14.48
N ALA A 181 -18.59 0.77 -15.06
CA ALA A 181 -19.17 0.35 -16.32
C ALA A 181 -18.74 1.34 -17.42
N GLY A 182 -17.74 0.97 -18.21
CA GLY A 182 -17.26 1.75 -19.36
C GLY A 182 -18.20 1.60 -20.55
N ILE A 183 -18.74 2.71 -21.01
CA ILE A 183 -19.71 2.79 -22.11
C ILE A 183 -19.00 3.07 -23.44
N SER A 184 -18.06 4.00 -23.44
CA SER A 184 -17.23 4.29 -24.60
C SER A 184 -15.82 4.70 -24.17
N ARG A 185 -14.84 4.25 -24.93
CA ARG A 185 -13.41 4.55 -24.75
C ARG A 185 -13.09 5.97 -25.21
N ALA A 186 -12.08 6.58 -24.62
CA ALA A 186 -11.53 7.86 -25.07
C ALA A 186 -10.43 7.67 -26.13
N THR A 187 -9.87 6.47 -26.26
CA THR A 187 -8.75 6.12 -27.15
C THR A 187 -9.08 4.88 -27.99
N GLN A 188 -8.21 4.53 -28.93
CA GLN A 188 -8.30 3.27 -29.68
C GLN A 188 -7.95 2.02 -28.86
N PHE A 189 -7.31 2.19 -27.68
CA PHE A 189 -6.94 1.10 -26.77
C PHE A 189 -8.10 0.70 -25.87
N GLY A 190 -7.91 -0.30 -25.01
CA GLY A 190 -8.88 -0.69 -23.99
C GLY A 190 -9.04 0.33 -22.86
N TYR A 191 -9.88 0.03 -21.87
CA TYR A 191 -9.89 0.77 -20.61
C TYR A 191 -8.69 0.32 -19.80
N SER A 192 -7.93 1.26 -19.21
CA SER A 192 -6.74 0.95 -18.45
C SER A 192 -6.71 1.74 -17.13
N LEU A 193 -6.73 1.03 -15.99
CA LEU A 193 -6.71 1.61 -14.65
C LEU A 193 -5.49 1.11 -13.87
N PHE A 194 -4.74 2.05 -13.28
CA PHE A 194 -3.75 1.73 -12.26
C PHE A 194 -4.44 1.33 -10.96
N GLU A 195 -5.38 2.15 -10.46
CA GLU A 195 -6.06 1.90 -9.19
C GLU A 195 -7.54 2.27 -9.25
N PHE A 196 -8.35 1.49 -8.54
CA PHE A 196 -9.75 1.73 -8.24
C PHE A 196 -9.92 1.77 -6.72
N GLU A 197 -9.85 2.96 -6.17
CA GLU A 197 -9.92 3.15 -4.72
C GLU A 197 -11.34 3.51 -4.29
N ILE A 198 -11.77 3.00 -3.15
CA ILE A 198 -13.12 3.19 -2.60
C ILE A 198 -13.00 3.61 -1.14
N TYR A 199 -13.70 4.67 -0.76
CA TYR A 199 -13.64 5.24 0.58
C TYR A 199 -15.04 5.40 1.15
N GLY A 200 -15.14 5.08 2.44
CA GLY A 200 -16.30 5.39 3.28
C GLY A 200 -16.03 6.57 4.20
N GLU A 201 -16.86 6.71 5.22
CA GLU A 201 -16.67 7.69 6.28
C GLU A 201 -15.34 7.44 6.99
N LYS A 202 -14.47 8.45 6.95
CA LYS A 202 -13.19 8.38 7.66
C LYS A 202 -13.43 8.61 9.15
N PRO A 203 -12.93 7.73 10.03
CA PRO A 203 -12.99 7.97 11.46
C PRO A 203 -12.30 9.29 11.82
N LYS A 204 -13.01 10.20 12.48
CA LYS A 204 -12.52 11.55 12.82
C LYS A 204 -11.26 11.55 13.69
N GLU A 205 -11.05 10.47 14.44
CA GLU A 205 -9.95 10.32 15.39
C GLU A 205 -8.64 9.88 14.75
N ILE A 206 -8.66 9.39 13.50
CA ILE A 206 -7.46 8.89 12.85
C ILE A 206 -6.79 10.02 12.06
N LYS A 207 -5.62 10.41 12.55
CA LYS A 207 -4.75 11.39 11.90
C LYS A 207 -4.23 10.84 10.57
N GLU A 208 -4.24 11.66 9.54
CA GLU A 208 -3.55 11.33 8.29
C GLU A 208 -2.05 11.27 8.53
N LEU A 209 -1.42 10.35 7.84
CA LEU A 209 0.01 10.26 7.84
C LEU A 209 0.58 11.49 7.11
N THR A 210 1.59 12.13 7.70
CA THR A 210 2.29 13.24 7.03
C THR A 210 2.93 12.74 5.73
N PRO A 211 3.04 13.58 4.68
CA PRO A 211 3.69 13.19 3.43
C PRO A 211 5.04 12.53 3.67
N LEU A 212 5.89 13.17 4.45
CA LEU A 212 7.12 12.57 4.96
C LEU A 212 6.87 11.94 6.34
N HIS A 213 7.25 10.68 6.49
CA HIS A 213 7.05 9.88 7.69
C HIS A 213 8.16 8.84 7.84
N PHE A 214 8.20 8.18 8.98
CA PHE A 214 9.27 7.27 9.33
C PHE A 214 8.73 5.86 9.54
N ILE A 215 9.52 4.86 9.14
CA ILE A 215 9.26 3.44 9.32
C ILE A 215 10.35 2.88 10.22
N LYS A 216 10.01 2.45 11.44
CA LYS A 216 10.90 1.68 12.31
C LYS A 216 10.55 0.21 12.21
N LEU A 217 11.53 -0.62 11.91
CA LEU A 217 11.40 -2.07 11.90
C LEU A 217 12.16 -2.67 13.05
N GLU A 218 11.56 -3.66 13.70
CA GLU A 218 12.15 -4.43 14.78
C GLU A 218 11.88 -5.92 14.55
N LEU A 219 12.92 -6.74 14.69
CA LEU A 219 12.83 -8.20 14.71
C LEU A 219 13.27 -8.66 16.09
N THR A 220 12.41 -9.39 16.80
CA THR A 220 12.73 -9.93 18.11
C THR A 220 12.60 -11.45 18.12
N ASP A 221 13.32 -12.11 19.02
CA ASP A 221 13.15 -13.54 19.28
C ASP A 221 11.88 -13.82 20.09
N VAL A 222 11.60 -15.09 20.35
CA VAL A 222 10.47 -15.56 21.17
C VAL A 222 10.52 -15.08 22.62
N LYS A 223 11.67 -14.62 23.09
CA LYS A 223 11.87 -14.08 24.45
C LYS A 223 11.76 -12.55 24.48
N GLY A 224 11.57 -11.91 23.32
CA GLY A 224 11.50 -10.45 23.19
C GLY A 224 12.87 -9.77 23.07
N ASN A 225 13.97 -10.51 22.91
CA ASN A 225 15.28 -9.91 22.67
C ASN A 225 15.36 -9.38 21.24
N LEU A 226 15.90 -8.17 21.10
CA LEU A 226 16.09 -7.55 19.80
C LEU A 226 17.18 -8.29 19.00
N ILE A 227 16.82 -8.79 17.82
CA ILE A 227 17.72 -9.43 16.86
C ILE A 227 18.25 -8.41 15.85
N SER A 228 17.34 -7.61 15.29
CA SER A 228 17.67 -6.61 14.27
C SER A 228 16.67 -5.46 14.29
N GLU A 229 17.14 -4.28 13.94
CA GLU A 229 16.31 -3.09 13.74
C GLU A 229 16.74 -2.32 12.50
N ASN A 230 15.79 -1.65 11.85
CA ASN A 230 16.07 -0.73 10.76
C ASN A 230 15.14 0.49 10.85
N PHE A 231 15.60 1.59 10.27
CA PHE A 231 14.86 2.84 10.25
C PHE A 231 14.92 3.46 8.86
N TYR A 232 13.75 3.83 8.32
CA TYR A 232 13.62 4.39 6.98
C TYR A 232 12.80 5.68 7.01
N TRP A 233 13.12 6.55 6.07
CA TRP A 233 12.31 7.71 5.72
C TRP A 233 11.53 7.39 4.46
N ARG A 234 10.27 7.78 4.43
CA ARG A 234 9.42 7.60 3.27
C ARG A 234 8.64 8.89 3.02
N ASN A 235 8.68 9.41 1.78
CA ASN A 235 7.73 10.40 1.31
C ASN A 235 6.66 9.68 0.46
N GLY A 236 5.40 9.76 0.88
CA GLY A 236 4.26 9.12 0.22
C GLY A 236 3.76 9.85 -1.03
N VAL A 237 4.25 11.07 -1.28
CA VAL A 237 3.84 11.90 -2.43
C VAL A 237 4.95 11.97 -3.48
N ASN A 238 6.19 12.16 -3.05
CA ASN A 238 7.36 12.22 -3.93
C ASN A 238 8.54 11.57 -3.20
N ASP A 239 8.89 10.36 -3.57
CA ASP A 239 9.93 9.53 -2.94
C ASP A 239 11.35 10.10 -3.05
N LEU A 240 11.56 11.14 -3.85
CA LEU A 240 12.83 11.84 -3.99
C LEU A 240 12.88 13.19 -3.20
N ASP A 241 11.76 13.63 -2.63
CA ASP A 241 11.68 14.91 -1.91
C ASP A 241 11.66 14.72 -0.39
N TYR A 242 12.74 15.06 0.26
CA TYR A 242 12.92 15.03 1.71
C TYR A 242 13.07 16.42 2.33
N THR A 243 12.70 17.49 1.60
CA THR A 243 12.87 18.89 2.07
C THR A 243 12.09 19.20 3.34
N LEU A 244 11.00 18.47 3.62
CA LEU A 244 10.24 18.58 4.88
C LEU A 244 11.07 18.24 6.12
N LEU A 245 12.19 17.52 6.01
CA LEU A 245 13.09 17.29 7.14
C LEU A 245 13.70 18.61 7.67
N ASN A 246 13.83 19.61 6.82
CA ASN A 246 14.34 20.94 7.22
C ASN A 246 13.38 21.70 8.14
N THR A 247 12.15 21.22 8.31
CA THR A 247 11.16 21.82 9.24
C THR A 247 11.22 21.20 10.64
N LEU A 248 12.03 20.15 10.83
CA LEU A 248 12.23 19.56 12.14
C LEU A 248 13.00 20.53 13.06
N PRO A 249 12.69 20.52 14.37
CA PRO A 249 13.44 21.33 15.32
C PRO A 249 14.90 20.90 15.36
N GLU A 250 15.79 21.87 15.53
CA GLU A 250 17.19 21.58 15.79
C GLU A 250 17.34 20.81 17.12
N ALA A 251 18.21 19.82 17.13
CA ALA A 251 18.52 19.03 18.29
C ALA A 251 19.99 19.17 18.68
N ASP A 252 20.25 19.55 19.91
CA ASP A 252 21.59 19.55 20.46
C ASP A 252 22.03 18.10 20.73
N LEU A 253 23.06 17.67 19.99
CA LEU A 253 23.66 16.35 20.17
C LEU A 253 24.96 16.49 20.97
N SER A 254 24.99 15.86 22.15
CA SER A 254 26.24 15.69 22.91
C SER A 254 26.68 14.23 22.83
N CYS A 255 27.91 14.00 22.40
CA CYS A 255 28.53 12.68 22.38
C CYS A 255 29.51 12.56 23.55
N ARG A 256 29.35 11.54 24.38
CA ARG A 256 30.30 11.20 25.43
C ARG A 256 30.86 9.80 25.14
N LEU A 257 32.19 9.69 25.09
CA LEU A 257 32.85 8.40 25.03
C LEU A 257 32.69 7.72 26.39
N VAL A 258 31.92 6.62 26.44
CA VAL A 258 31.62 5.88 27.68
C VAL A 258 32.69 4.82 27.94
N ASP A 259 33.25 4.22 26.88
CA ASP A 259 34.29 3.21 26.97
C ASP A 259 35.15 3.19 25.70
N LYS A 260 36.44 2.85 25.85
CA LYS A 260 37.39 2.63 24.75
C LYS A 260 38.07 1.29 24.97
N SER A 261 37.53 0.24 24.36
CA SER A 261 38.25 -1.02 24.28
C SER A 261 39.26 -0.94 23.14
N MET A 262 40.56 -1.07 23.43
CA MET A 262 41.57 -1.41 22.44
C MET A 262 41.51 -2.92 22.25
N SER A 263 41.10 -3.40 21.07
CA SER A 263 41.45 -4.73 20.64
C SER A 263 42.89 -4.67 20.15
N ASP A 264 43.81 -5.32 20.88
CA ASP A 264 45.16 -5.58 20.36
C ASP A 264 45.03 -6.35 19.05
N GLY A 265 45.33 -5.67 17.96
CA GLY A 265 45.43 -6.31 16.65
C GLY A 265 46.56 -7.34 16.68
N LYS A 266 46.21 -8.60 16.50
CA LYS A 266 47.05 -9.65 15.94
C LYS A 266 46.40 -10.16 14.67
#